data_e1b3a8aa40bb09456dffee1afddc2267
#
_entry.id   e1b3a8aa40bb09456dffee1afddc2267
#
_cell.length_a   1.000
_cell.length_b   1.000
_cell.length_c   1.000
_cell.angle_alpha   90.00
_cell.angle_beta   90.00
_cell.angle_gamma   90.00
#
_symmetry.space_group_name_H-M   'P 1'
#
loop_
_entity.id
_entity.type
_entity.pdbx_description
1 polymer ?
#
loop_
_entity_poly.entity_id
_entity_poly.type
_entity_poly.pdbx_seq_one_letter_code
_entity_poly.pdbx_strand_id
1 'polypeptide(L)'
;NRAYCNLHEGRGKILRFGGWDEEVLKRLQWMNDVLAPALRKVVKKSPIDLKVIVSKGLVMGDELHERYDASSLLFLRTVLDGLLDQPEGKEVIKFISDREQYYLNLAMPAMKALADPADGIENSTIVTRLTRNGVGYGIGISGLKGEWFVGPVVIPKGLYFPGFSESDAAGDFGDSAIMEVMGLGGYASAASPAVTRFVGGTVQDAVQMTMDGYKVCHGVNRDFMIPSLNFKGCPLGIDMIKVNRTGLLPKSNTGIAAKKPGVGQIGGGISHAPMEAFNDALRRYASRYGL
;
A
#
# COMPACT_ATOMS: atom_id res chain seq x y z
N ASN A 1 -12.18 -3.96 15.58
CA ASN A 1 -12.17 -2.69 14.86
C ASN A 1 -12.64 -2.88 13.41
N ARG A 2 -12.89 -1.80 12.70
CA ARG A 2 -13.25 -1.77 11.28
C ARG A 2 -12.33 -0.82 10.56
N ALA A 3 -11.90 -1.17 9.35
CA ALA A 3 -11.09 -0.31 8.52
C ALA A 3 -11.64 -0.26 7.09
N TYR A 4 -11.38 0.83 6.41
CA TYR A 4 -11.88 1.12 5.07
C TYR A 4 -10.74 1.68 4.22
N CYS A 5 -10.86 1.59 2.91
CA CYS A 5 -9.98 2.25 1.95
C CYS A 5 -10.79 2.87 0.81
N ASN A 6 -10.16 3.71 0.04
CA ASN A 6 -10.70 4.16 -1.23
C ASN A 6 -10.72 3.00 -2.22
N LEU A 7 -11.77 2.94 -3.05
CA LEU A 7 -11.92 1.91 -4.07
C LEU A 7 -10.82 2.03 -5.13
N HIS A 8 -10.27 0.89 -5.54
CA HIS A 8 -9.28 0.76 -6.60
C HIS A 8 -9.85 -0.10 -7.74
N GLU A 9 -10.01 0.47 -8.91
CA GLU A 9 -10.68 -0.19 -10.04
C GLU A 9 -9.71 -1.01 -10.93
N GLY A 10 -8.41 -0.91 -10.69
CA GLY A 10 -7.33 -1.48 -11.51
C GLY A 10 -6.24 -0.47 -11.80
N ARG A 11 -5.49 -0.64 -12.90
CA ARG A 11 -4.43 0.28 -13.36
C ARG A 11 -4.94 1.26 -14.44
N GLY A 12 -4.20 2.35 -14.65
CA GLY A 12 -4.42 3.30 -15.73
C GLY A 12 -5.46 4.36 -15.40
N LYS A 13 -6.47 4.51 -16.27
CA LYS A 13 -7.52 5.52 -16.12
C LYS A 13 -8.55 5.10 -15.09
N ILE A 14 -8.31 5.45 -13.84
CA ILE A 14 -9.14 5.13 -12.67
C ILE A 14 -9.37 6.37 -11.81
N LEU A 15 -10.52 6.43 -11.12
CA LEU A 15 -10.88 7.57 -10.28
C LEU A 15 -9.85 7.81 -9.17
N ARG A 16 -9.32 6.76 -8.58
CA ARG A 16 -8.30 6.84 -7.52
C ARG A 16 -7.08 7.68 -7.91
N PHE A 17 -6.69 7.66 -9.19
CA PHE A 17 -5.59 8.48 -9.73
C PHE A 17 -6.09 9.72 -10.52
N GLY A 18 -7.32 10.15 -10.27
CA GLY A 18 -7.89 11.33 -10.91
C GLY A 18 -8.35 11.09 -12.36
N GLY A 19 -8.42 9.82 -12.80
CA GLY A 19 -9.03 9.46 -14.09
C GLY A 19 -10.53 9.68 -14.05
N TRP A 20 -11.09 10.31 -15.09
CA TRP A 20 -12.51 10.61 -15.13
C TRP A 20 -13.05 10.63 -16.56
N ASP A 21 -14.08 9.84 -16.79
CA ASP A 21 -14.97 9.89 -17.94
C ASP A 21 -16.20 8.99 -17.71
N GLU A 22 -17.02 8.84 -18.74
CA GLU A 22 -18.23 8.01 -18.70
C GLU A 22 -17.91 6.51 -18.47
N GLU A 23 -16.80 6.01 -19.00
CA GLU A 23 -16.37 4.62 -18.81
C GLU A 23 -15.99 4.37 -17.35
N VAL A 24 -15.22 5.28 -16.73
CA VAL A 24 -14.87 5.21 -15.30
C VAL A 24 -16.13 5.21 -14.45
N LEU A 25 -17.10 6.10 -14.76
CA LEU A 25 -18.36 6.16 -14.02
C LEU A 25 -19.17 4.87 -14.14
N LYS A 26 -19.34 4.34 -15.35
CA LYS A 26 -20.05 3.05 -15.60
C LYS A 26 -19.38 1.90 -14.85
N ARG A 27 -18.05 1.85 -14.83
CA ARG A 27 -17.29 0.83 -14.10
C ARG A 27 -17.53 0.93 -12.60
N LEU A 28 -17.50 2.11 -12.02
CA LEU A 28 -17.79 2.33 -10.60
C LEU A 28 -19.22 1.95 -10.23
N GLN A 29 -20.20 2.30 -11.07
CA GLN A 29 -21.59 1.89 -10.90
C GLN A 29 -21.72 0.37 -10.91
N TRP A 30 -21.11 -0.30 -11.90
CA TRP A 30 -21.11 -1.76 -11.97
C TRP A 30 -20.45 -2.41 -10.73
N MET A 31 -19.35 -1.85 -10.25
CA MET A 31 -18.71 -2.34 -9.02
C MET A 31 -19.62 -2.20 -7.79
N ASN A 32 -20.42 -1.13 -7.72
CA ASN A 32 -21.40 -0.93 -6.66
C ASN A 32 -22.60 -1.89 -6.78
N ASP A 33 -23.13 -2.04 -7.98
CA ASP A 33 -24.44 -2.67 -8.22
C ASP A 33 -24.33 -4.19 -8.46
N VAL A 34 -23.17 -4.68 -8.91
CA VAL A 34 -22.94 -6.09 -9.28
C VAL A 34 -21.84 -6.72 -8.41
N LEU A 35 -20.60 -6.18 -8.48
CA LEU A 35 -19.44 -6.75 -7.82
C LEU A 35 -19.63 -6.84 -6.28
N ALA A 36 -19.98 -5.71 -5.66
CA ALA A 36 -20.07 -5.65 -4.20
C ALA A 36 -21.20 -6.52 -3.64
N PRO A 37 -22.42 -6.57 -4.21
CA PRO A 37 -23.47 -7.50 -3.78
C PRO A 37 -23.09 -8.96 -3.95
N ALA A 38 -22.46 -9.35 -5.07
CA ALA A 38 -22.03 -10.72 -5.32
C ALA A 38 -21.01 -11.20 -4.28
N LEU A 39 -19.96 -10.41 -4.04
CA LEU A 39 -18.95 -10.72 -3.02
C LEU A 39 -19.55 -10.73 -1.61
N ARG A 40 -20.47 -9.82 -1.30
CA ARG A 40 -21.14 -9.78 0.00
C ARG A 40 -21.91 -11.07 0.30
N LYS A 41 -22.54 -11.69 -0.70
CA LYS A 41 -23.22 -12.98 -0.54
C LYS A 41 -22.23 -14.08 -0.15
N VAL A 42 -21.04 -14.11 -0.79
CA VAL A 42 -19.99 -15.10 -0.48
C VAL A 42 -19.41 -14.89 0.92
N VAL A 43 -18.93 -13.69 1.24
CA VAL A 43 -18.23 -13.44 2.50
C VAL A 43 -19.14 -13.51 3.73
N LYS A 44 -20.46 -13.31 3.56
CA LYS A 44 -21.43 -13.53 4.64
C LYS A 44 -21.56 -14.99 5.02
N LYS A 45 -21.41 -15.92 4.07
CA LYS A 45 -21.47 -17.37 4.32
C LYS A 45 -20.17 -17.87 4.95
N SER A 46 -19.03 -17.37 4.51
CA SER A 46 -17.70 -17.79 4.96
C SER A 46 -16.77 -16.59 5.07
N PRO A 47 -16.48 -16.10 6.28
CA PRO A 47 -15.47 -15.08 6.49
C PRO A 47 -14.10 -15.51 5.98
N ILE A 48 -13.34 -14.57 5.41
CA ILE A 48 -12.03 -14.83 4.79
C ILE A 48 -10.95 -14.23 5.66
N ASP A 49 -9.94 -15.03 6.03
CA ASP A 49 -8.72 -14.53 6.66
C ASP A 49 -7.80 -13.92 5.59
N LEU A 50 -7.84 -12.59 5.47
CA LEU A 50 -7.05 -11.85 4.50
C LEU A 50 -5.54 -11.91 4.81
N LYS A 51 -5.14 -12.07 6.08
CA LYS A 51 -3.73 -12.18 6.48
C LYS A 51 -3.07 -13.43 5.88
N VAL A 52 -3.79 -14.53 5.80
CA VAL A 52 -3.31 -15.77 5.16
C VAL A 52 -3.05 -15.56 3.67
N ILE A 53 -3.91 -14.81 2.98
CA ILE A 53 -3.70 -14.50 1.56
C ILE A 53 -2.49 -13.59 1.38
N VAL A 54 -2.33 -12.55 2.20
CA VAL A 54 -1.15 -11.67 2.21
C VAL A 54 0.14 -12.48 2.39
N SER A 55 0.19 -13.35 3.40
CA SER A 55 1.38 -14.17 3.68
C SER A 55 1.73 -15.09 2.51
N LYS A 56 0.73 -15.77 1.91
CA LYS A 56 0.94 -16.63 0.75
C LYS A 56 1.34 -15.83 -0.50
N GLY A 57 0.70 -14.71 -0.77
CA GLY A 57 1.02 -13.83 -1.90
C GLY A 57 2.47 -13.34 -1.83
N LEU A 58 2.92 -12.94 -0.65
CA LEU A 58 4.30 -12.52 -0.43
C LEU A 58 5.30 -13.64 -0.77
N VAL A 59 5.05 -14.86 -0.32
CA VAL A 59 5.90 -16.03 -0.64
C VAL A 59 5.88 -16.35 -2.14
N MET A 60 4.80 -16.04 -2.83
CA MET A 60 4.63 -16.23 -4.28
C MET A 60 5.16 -15.06 -5.13
N GLY A 61 5.72 -14.02 -4.51
CA GLY A 61 6.39 -12.92 -5.22
C GLY A 61 5.58 -11.64 -5.36
N ASP A 62 4.52 -11.44 -4.57
CA ASP A 62 3.89 -10.13 -4.41
C ASP A 62 4.60 -9.36 -3.29
N GLU A 63 4.82 -8.05 -3.45
CA GLU A 63 5.27 -7.19 -2.35
C GLU A 63 4.10 -6.44 -1.68
N LEU A 64 2.92 -6.53 -2.29
CA LEU A 64 1.64 -6.04 -1.75
C LEU A 64 1.55 -4.50 -1.59
N HIS A 65 2.11 -3.78 -2.55
CA HIS A 65 1.79 -2.36 -2.78
C HIS A 65 1.55 -2.10 -4.27
N GLU A 66 2.45 -2.52 -5.14
CA GLU A 66 2.30 -2.40 -6.60
C GLU A 66 2.08 -3.75 -7.29
N ARG A 67 2.46 -4.84 -6.65
CA ARG A 67 2.28 -6.18 -7.17
C ARG A 67 1.35 -7.00 -6.26
N TYR A 68 0.24 -7.47 -6.85
CA TYR A 68 -0.82 -8.22 -6.19
C TYR A 68 -1.33 -9.40 -7.02
N ASP A 69 -0.54 -9.87 -8.00
CA ASP A 69 -0.95 -10.92 -8.95
C ASP A 69 -1.35 -12.21 -8.23
N ALA A 70 -0.44 -12.73 -7.40
CA ALA A 70 -0.68 -13.95 -6.65
C ALA A 70 -1.81 -13.79 -5.63
N SER A 71 -1.84 -12.67 -4.92
CA SER A 71 -2.86 -12.39 -3.89
C SER A 71 -4.25 -12.25 -4.50
N SER A 72 -4.37 -11.60 -5.67
CA SER A 72 -5.65 -11.49 -6.39
C SER A 72 -6.17 -12.85 -6.84
N LEU A 73 -5.28 -13.72 -7.38
CA LEU A 73 -5.64 -15.09 -7.77
C LEU A 73 -5.98 -15.98 -6.56
N LEU A 74 -5.26 -15.86 -5.47
CA LEU A 74 -5.56 -16.58 -4.22
C LEU A 74 -6.92 -16.16 -3.64
N PHE A 75 -7.22 -14.86 -3.67
CA PHE A 75 -8.53 -14.36 -3.27
C PHE A 75 -9.63 -14.90 -4.19
N LEU A 76 -9.43 -14.79 -5.52
CA LEU A 76 -10.39 -15.30 -6.50
C LEU A 76 -10.67 -16.80 -6.26
N ARG A 77 -9.62 -17.61 -6.07
CA ARG A 77 -9.76 -19.03 -5.73
C ARG A 77 -10.60 -19.26 -4.46
N THR A 78 -10.47 -18.39 -3.47
CA THR A 78 -11.20 -18.53 -2.20
C THR A 78 -12.70 -18.25 -2.35
N VAL A 79 -13.08 -17.35 -3.28
CA VAL A 79 -14.48 -16.95 -3.48
C VAL A 79 -15.13 -17.64 -4.68
N LEU A 80 -14.38 -18.43 -5.44
CA LEU A 80 -14.77 -18.97 -6.75
C LEU A 80 -16.08 -19.76 -6.70
N ASP A 81 -16.17 -20.77 -5.84
CA ASP A 81 -17.36 -21.64 -5.77
C ASP A 81 -18.60 -20.82 -5.41
N GLY A 82 -18.49 -19.92 -4.44
CA GLY A 82 -19.61 -19.06 -4.06
C GLY A 82 -20.02 -18.03 -5.11
N LEU A 83 -19.13 -17.67 -6.05
CA LEU A 83 -19.45 -16.84 -7.21
C LEU A 83 -20.09 -17.66 -8.32
N LEU A 84 -19.62 -18.87 -8.60
CA LEU A 84 -20.17 -19.73 -9.64
C LEU A 84 -21.65 -20.06 -9.40
N ASP A 85 -22.08 -20.06 -8.15
CA ASP A 85 -23.49 -20.27 -7.76
C ASP A 85 -24.40 -19.05 -8.03
N GLN A 86 -23.86 -17.94 -8.57
CA GLN A 86 -24.60 -16.68 -8.77
C GLN A 86 -24.75 -16.36 -10.26
N PRO A 87 -25.88 -15.76 -10.68
CA PRO A 87 -26.08 -15.37 -12.08
C PRO A 87 -25.00 -14.46 -12.63
N GLU A 88 -24.57 -13.47 -11.82
CA GLU A 88 -23.50 -12.50 -12.13
C GLU A 88 -22.09 -13.06 -11.94
N GLY A 89 -21.94 -14.30 -11.47
CA GLY A 89 -20.65 -14.85 -11.02
C GLY A 89 -19.57 -14.87 -12.09
N LYS A 90 -19.89 -15.25 -13.33
CA LYS A 90 -18.92 -15.27 -14.44
C LYS A 90 -18.32 -13.88 -14.72
N GLU A 91 -19.16 -12.85 -14.70
CA GLU A 91 -18.76 -11.48 -14.93
C GLU A 91 -17.84 -10.97 -13.81
N VAL A 92 -18.20 -11.26 -12.55
CA VAL A 92 -17.40 -10.91 -11.37
C VAL A 92 -16.05 -11.65 -11.36
N ILE A 93 -16.03 -12.94 -11.67
CA ILE A 93 -14.81 -13.74 -11.80
C ILE A 93 -13.89 -13.13 -12.85
N LYS A 94 -14.44 -12.83 -14.04
CA LYS A 94 -13.68 -12.19 -15.11
C LYS A 94 -13.11 -10.84 -14.68
N PHE A 95 -13.90 -9.99 -14.04
CA PHE A 95 -13.45 -8.69 -13.56
C PHE A 95 -12.27 -8.81 -12.60
N ILE A 96 -12.34 -9.71 -11.62
CA ILE A 96 -11.25 -9.91 -10.64
C ILE A 96 -10.02 -10.50 -11.32
N SER A 97 -10.21 -11.48 -12.21
CA SER A 97 -9.12 -12.14 -12.95
C SER A 97 -8.34 -11.19 -13.84
N ASP A 98 -9.04 -10.24 -14.48
CA ASP A 98 -8.43 -9.25 -15.39
C ASP A 98 -7.74 -8.09 -14.63
N ARG A 99 -7.76 -8.07 -13.30
CA ARG A 99 -7.28 -6.97 -12.47
C ARG A 99 -6.18 -7.43 -11.50
N GLU A 100 -4.94 -7.35 -11.94
CA GLU A 100 -3.76 -7.75 -11.17
C GLU A 100 -3.70 -7.13 -9.77
N GLN A 101 -4.13 -5.87 -9.61
CA GLN A 101 -4.14 -5.15 -8.34
C GLN A 101 -5.45 -5.25 -7.55
N TYR A 102 -6.37 -6.15 -7.91
CA TYR A 102 -7.68 -6.21 -7.25
C TYR A 102 -7.58 -6.39 -5.74
N TYR A 103 -6.66 -7.23 -5.28
CA TYR A 103 -6.49 -7.55 -3.86
C TYR A 103 -6.07 -6.34 -3.00
N LEU A 104 -5.56 -5.26 -3.60
CA LEU A 104 -5.26 -4.00 -2.92
C LEU A 104 -6.47 -3.48 -2.11
N ASN A 105 -7.68 -3.59 -2.67
CA ASN A 105 -8.92 -3.19 -2.01
C ASN A 105 -9.17 -3.90 -0.67
N LEU A 106 -8.61 -5.08 -0.48
CA LEU A 106 -8.77 -5.90 0.71
C LEU A 106 -7.54 -5.80 1.62
N ALA A 107 -6.35 -5.74 1.03
CA ALA A 107 -5.10 -5.68 1.77
C ALA A 107 -4.96 -4.38 2.58
N MET A 108 -5.27 -3.22 1.98
CA MET A 108 -5.16 -1.93 2.69
C MET A 108 -6.01 -1.86 3.96
N PRO A 109 -7.33 -2.12 3.93
CA PRO A 109 -8.12 -2.10 5.15
C PRO A 109 -7.71 -3.20 6.13
N ALA A 110 -7.27 -4.38 5.66
CA ALA A 110 -6.73 -5.42 6.53
C ALA A 110 -5.48 -4.94 7.27
N MET A 111 -4.52 -4.34 6.57
CA MET A 111 -3.30 -3.80 7.20
C MET A 111 -3.61 -2.62 8.11
N LYS A 112 -4.56 -1.76 7.75
CA LYS A 112 -5.04 -0.69 8.64
C LYS A 112 -5.64 -1.25 9.93
N ALA A 113 -6.49 -2.27 9.84
CA ALA A 113 -7.08 -2.91 11.00
C ALA A 113 -6.03 -3.57 11.92
N LEU A 114 -4.93 -4.08 11.35
CA LEU A 114 -3.81 -4.64 12.10
C LEU A 114 -2.90 -3.57 12.72
N ALA A 115 -2.75 -2.41 12.08
CA ALA A 115 -1.93 -1.30 12.58
C ALA A 115 -2.62 -0.49 13.68
N ASP A 116 -3.95 -0.33 13.64
CA ASP A 116 -4.71 0.52 14.55
C ASP A 116 -4.50 0.23 16.04
N PRO A 117 -4.38 -1.03 16.49
CA PRO A 117 -4.11 -1.32 17.90
C PRO A 117 -2.78 -0.76 18.42
N ALA A 118 -1.82 -0.48 17.53
CA ALA A 118 -0.55 0.13 17.89
C ALA A 118 -0.63 1.66 18.04
N ASP A 119 -1.75 2.30 17.68
CA ASP A 119 -1.91 3.75 17.78
C ASP A 119 -2.38 4.18 19.18
N GLY A 120 -1.65 5.10 19.80
CA GLY A 120 -1.98 5.63 21.12
C GLY A 120 -1.30 4.91 22.28
N ILE A 121 -0.24 4.14 22.02
CA ILE A 121 0.59 3.56 23.06
C ILE A 121 1.53 4.66 23.58
N GLU A 122 1.41 4.97 24.86
CA GLU A 122 2.20 6.01 25.51
C GLU A 122 3.71 5.72 25.38
N ASN A 123 4.50 6.77 25.22
CA ASN A 123 5.96 6.70 25.02
C ASN A 123 6.42 5.91 23.75
N SER A 124 5.51 5.51 22.88
CA SER A 124 5.87 4.81 21.65
C SER A 124 6.31 5.78 20.55
N THR A 125 7.45 5.49 19.92
CA THR A 125 8.02 6.26 18.80
C THR A 125 7.68 5.66 17.44
N ILE A 126 6.81 4.64 17.42
CA ILE A 126 6.49 3.87 16.22
C ILE A 126 5.50 4.65 15.34
N VAL A 127 5.78 4.65 14.04
CA VAL A 127 4.88 5.19 13.01
C VAL A 127 3.71 4.23 12.81
N THR A 128 2.49 4.73 12.99
CA THR A 128 1.24 3.95 12.82
C THR A 128 0.41 4.40 11.62
N ARG A 129 0.76 5.54 11.04
CA ARG A 129 0.03 6.14 9.92
C ARG A 129 0.98 6.80 8.95
N LEU A 130 0.81 6.49 7.65
CA LEU A 130 1.48 7.12 6.52
C LEU A 130 0.43 7.40 5.44
N THR A 131 0.36 8.63 4.93
CA THR A 131 -0.55 9.00 3.84
C THR A 131 -0.04 10.18 3.04
N ARG A 132 -0.50 10.33 1.80
CA ARG A 132 -0.10 11.39 0.87
C ARG A 132 -1.34 11.92 0.16
N ASN A 133 -1.36 13.22 -0.14
CA ASN A 133 -2.50 13.87 -0.79
C ASN A 133 -2.12 14.67 -2.04
N GLY A 134 -0.95 14.43 -2.61
CA GLY A 134 -0.45 15.14 -3.79
C GLY A 134 0.28 16.46 -3.48
N VAL A 135 0.16 16.98 -2.26
CA VAL A 135 0.79 18.21 -1.78
C VAL A 135 1.60 17.95 -0.51
N GLY A 136 1.01 17.28 0.46
CA GLY A 136 1.62 16.93 1.73
C GLY A 136 1.73 15.43 1.94
N TYR A 137 2.81 15.01 2.60
CA TYR A 137 3.02 13.67 3.11
C TYR A 137 2.90 13.70 4.63
N GLY A 138 1.90 13.02 5.17
CA GLY A 138 1.60 12.98 6.59
C GLY A 138 2.09 11.69 7.24
N ILE A 139 2.66 11.81 8.45
CA ILE A 139 2.98 10.70 9.32
C ILE A 139 2.26 10.85 10.67
N GLY A 140 1.88 9.73 11.28
CA GLY A 140 1.35 9.68 12.63
C GLY A 140 2.18 8.76 13.51
N ILE A 141 2.46 9.22 14.73
CA ILE A 141 3.27 8.49 15.72
C ILE A 141 2.36 7.95 16.81
N SER A 142 2.59 6.71 17.22
CA SER A 142 1.79 6.01 18.23
C SER A 142 1.64 6.83 19.54
N GLY A 143 2.74 7.31 20.12
CA GLY A 143 2.74 8.11 21.34
C GLY A 143 2.16 9.51 21.21
N LEU A 144 1.83 9.94 19.98
CA LEU A 144 1.24 11.25 19.68
C LEU A 144 -0.11 11.06 18.97
N LYS A 145 -0.98 10.25 19.56
CA LYS A 145 -2.28 9.88 18.99
C LYS A 145 -3.09 11.10 18.56
N GLY A 146 -3.64 11.03 17.33
CA GLY A 146 -4.48 12.09 16.78
C GLY A 146 -3.69 13.23 16.12
N GLU A 147 -2.38 13.33 16.35
CA GLU A 147 -1.54 14.35 15.71
C GLU A 147 -1.00 13.84 14.36
N TRP A 148 -0.87 14.76 13.41
CA TRP A 148 -0.26 14.53 12.09
C TRP A 148 0.90 15.48 11.90
N PHE A 149 2.02 14.94 11.40
CA PHE A 149 3.20 15.71 11.04
C PHE A 149 3.35 15.64 9.53
N VAL A 150 3.39 16.79 8.87
CA VAL A 150 3.26 16.89 7.41
C VAL A 150 4.49 17.59 6.84
N GLY A 151 5.08 16.99 5.84
CA GLY A 151 6.11 17.59 5.00
C GLY A 151 5.70 17.56 3.53
N PRO A 152 6.52 18.12 2.61
CA PRO A 152 6.21 18.13 1.19
C PRO A 152 6.25 16.72 0.60
N VAL A 153 5.38 16.46 -0.38
CA VAL A 153 5.50 15.25 -1.20
C VAL A 153 6.61 15.41 -2.22
N VAL A 154 7.15 14.27 -2.67
CA VAL A 154 8.03 14.20 -3.85
C VAL A 154 7.24 13.70 -5.06
N ILE A 155 7.73 13.97 -6.26
CA ILE A 155 7.31 13.27 -7.47
C ILE A 155 7.96 11.88 -7.42
N PRO A 156 7.19 10.77 -7.50
CA PRO A 156 7.77 9.44 -7.46
C PRO A 156 8.73 9.22 -8.64
N LYS A 157 9.90 8.65 -8.36
CA LYS A 157 10.88 8.30 -9.40
C LYS A 157 10.65 6.87 -9.86
N GLY A 158 10.46 6.65 -11.16
CA GLY A 158 10.15 5.32 -11.67
C GLY A 158 9.98 5.25 -13.18
N LEU A 159 9.11 4.34 -13.63
CA LEU A 159 8.84 4.07 -15.04
C LEU A 159 7.48 4.63 -15.45
N TYR A 160 7.45 5.21 -16.63
CA TYR A 160 6.23 5.82 -17.19
C TYR A 160 5.62 4.90 -18.25
N PHE A 161 4.30 4.94 -18.37
CA PHE A 161 3.60 4.30 -19.49
C PHE A 161 3.94 5.04 -20.81
N PRO A 162 3.83 4.36 -21.96
CA PRO A 162 4.13 4.98 -23.25
C PRO A 162 3.39 6.32 -23.45
N GLY A 163 4.13 7.33 -23.87
CA GLY A 163 3.63 8.68 -24.11
C GLY A 163 3.65 9.62 -22.89
N PHE A 164 4.12 9.17 -21.73
CA PHE A 164 4.25 9.98 -20.53
C PHE A 164 5.70 10.10 -20.06
N SER A 165 5.97 11.15 -19.27
CA SER A 165 7.27 11.47 -18.71
C SER A 165 7.14 12.08 -17.31
N GLU A 166 8.28 12.37 -16.65
CA GLU A 166 8.30 13.04 -15.34
C GLU A 166 7.58 14.40 -15.38
N SER A 167 7.62 15.11 -16.52
CA SER A 167 6.94 16.40 -16.66
C SER A 167 5.42 16.30 -16.56
N ASP A 168 4.84 15.12 -16.77
CA ASP A 168 3.41 14.86 -16.67
C ASP A 168 2.98 14.39 -15.27
N ALA A 169 3.94 14.05 -14.40
CA ALA A 169 3.69 13.45 -13.10
C ALA A 169 3.24 14.48 -12.05
N ALA A 170 2.24 14.12 -11.26
CA ALA A 170 1.85 14.83 -10.04
C ALA A 170 2.72 14.42 -8.85
N GLY A 171 2.67 15.19 -7.76
CA GLY A 171 3.20 14.78 -6.46
C GLY A 171 2.53 13.49 -5.95
N ASP A 172 3.27 12.69 -5.18
CA ASP A 172 2.76 11.41 -4.66
C ASP A 172 1.49 11.58 -3.83
N PHE A 173 0.50 10.70 -4.06
CA PHE A 173 -0.71 10.70 -3.25
C PHE A 173 -1.28 9.29 -3.11
N GLY A 174 -2.01 9.08 -2.03
CA GLY A 174 -2.71 7.83 -1.73
C GLY A 174 -2.58 7.43 -0.26
N ASP A 175 -3.42 6.49 0.13
CA ASP A 175 -3.49 5.90 1.47
C ASP A 175 -2.74 4.57 1.60
N SER A 176 -2.24 4.04 0.49
CA SER A 176 -1.65 2.71 0.38
C SER A 176 -0.33 2.52 1.14
N ALA A 177 0.34 3.62 1.60
CA ALA A 177 1.54 3.51 2.44
C ALA A 177 1.29 2.85 3.81
N ILE A 178 0.05 2.54 4.15
CA ILE A 178 -0.27 1.63 5.26
C ILE A 178 0.37 0.24 5.08
N MET A 179 0.66 -0.15 3.85
CA MET A 179 1.36 -1.39 3.56
C MET A 179 2.78 -1.36 4.12
N GLU A 180 3.51 -0.26 3.97
CA GLU A 180 4.85 -0.06 4.53
C GLU A 180 4.83 0.04 6.06
N VAL A 181 3.78 0.59 6.66
CA VAL A 181 3.59 0.55 8.12
C VAL A 181 3.59 -0.89 8.63
N MET A 182 3.05 -1.81 7.84
CA MET A 182 2.98 -3.24 8.17
C MET A 182 4.17 -4.06 7.64
N GLY A 183 5.17 -3.40 7.06
CA GLY A 183 6.39 -4.04 6.56
C GLY A 183 6.27 -4.63 5.16
N LEU A 184 5.20 -4.30 4.44
CA LEU A 184 4.94 -4.71 3.05
C LEU A 184 5.37 -3.61 2.07
N GLY A 185 5.00 -3.72 0.81
CA GLY A 185 5.34 -2.74 -0.19
C GLY A 185 6.85 -2.56 -0.37
N GLY A 186 7.33 -1.33 -0.29
CA GLY A 186 8.74 -1.01 -0.40
C GLY A 186 9.64 -1.84 0.53
N TYR A 187 9.17 -2.13 1.74
CA TYR A 187 9.92 -2.94 2.71
C TYR A 187 9.90 -4.45 2.44
N ALA A 188 9.03 -4.92 1.58
CA ALA A 188 8.99 -6.29 1.12
C ALA A 188 9.52 -6.49 -0.31
N SER A 189 10.14 -5.48 -0.92
CA SER A 189 10.61 -5.52 -2.30
C SER A 189 11.60 -6.66 -2.56
N ALA A 190 12.36 -7.12 -1.56
CA ALA A 190 13.21 -8.30 -1.67
C ALA A 190 12.42 -9.60 -1.92
N ALA A 191 11.15 -9.68 -1.54
CA ALA A 191 10.29 -10.83 -1.85
C ALA A 191 9.78 -10.79 -3.29
N SER A 192 9.78 -9.61 -3.92
CA SER A 192 9.24 -9.38 -5.26
C SER A 192 10.20 -8.58 -6.14
N PRO A 193 11.37 -9.11 -6.51
CA PRO A 193 12.29 -8.37 -7.40
C PRO A 193 11.66 -7.96 -8.72
N ALA A 194 10.61 -8.66 -9.16
CA ALA A 194 9.86 -8.34 -10.37
C ALA A 194 9.17 -6.96 -10.31
N VAL A 195 8.95 -6.39 -9.11
CA VAL A 195 8.37 -5.05 -8.95
C VAL A 195 9.22 -3.96 -9.63
N THR A 196 10.54 -4.18 -9.77
CA THR A 196 11.44 -3.26 -10.48
C THR A 196 11.08 -3.07 -11.95
N ARG A 197 10.36 -4.02 -12.56
CA ARG A 197 9.83 -3.87 -13.92
C ARG A 197 8.71 -2.81 -14.03
N PHE A 198 8.17 -2.40 -12.90
CA PHE A 198 7.11 -1.40 -12.81
C PHE A 198 7.57 -0.11 -12.12
N VAL A 199 8.31 -0.20 -11.02
CA VAL A 199 8.77 0.98 -10.28
C VAL A 199 10.17 1.44 -10.69
N GLY A 200 10.88 0.70 -11.52
CA GLY A 200 12.26 0.97 -11.91
C GLY A 200 13.30 0.43 -10.92
N GLY A 201 14.57 0.70 -11.20
CA GLY A 201 15.69 0.20 -10.42
C GLY A 201 16.12 -1.22 -10.79
N THR A 202 17.01 -1.77 -9.99
CA THR A 202 17.58 -3.14 -10.14
C THR A 202 17.07 -4.06 -9.03
N VAL A 203 17.32 -5.36 -9.18
CA VAL A 203 17.06 -6.36 -8.12
C VAL A 203 17.81 -6.00 -6.83
N GLN A 204 19.03 -5.50 -6.96
CA GLN A 204 19.84 -5.05 -5.82
C GLN A 204 19.20 -3.87 -5.10
N ASP A 205 18.62 -2.93 -5.84
CA ASP A 205 17.89 -1.80 -5.26
C ASP A 205 16.66 -2.29 -4.48
N ALA A 206 15.92 -3.26 -5.00
CA ALA A 206 14.78 -3.87 -4.31
C ALA A 206 15.19 -4.55 -3.00
N VAL A 207 16.30 -5.31 -3.01
CA VAL A 207 16.87 -5.91 -1.80
C VAL A 207 17.34 -4.85 -0.82
N GLN A 208 18.07 -3.82 -1.32
CA GLN A 208 18.58 -2.75 -0.47
C GLN A 208 17.46 -1.95 0.21
N MET A 209 16.34 -1.73 -0.47
CA MET A 209 15.18 -1.05 0.12
C MET A 209 14.62 -1.84 1.33
N THR A 210 14.54 -3.16 1.23
CA THR A 210 14.17 -4.03 2.36
C THR A 210 15.23 -3.97 3.49
N MET A 211 16.52 -4.00 3.14
CA MET A 211 17.61 -3.93 4.12
C MET A 211 17.65 -2.60 4.85
N ASP A 212 17.33 -1.49 4.18
CA ASP A 212 17.20 -0.18 4.81
C ASP A 212 16.00 -0.14 5.77
N GLY A 213 14.90 -0.84 5.43
CA GLY A 213 13.77 -1.03 6.33
C GLY A 213 14.16 -1.65 7.67
N TYR A 214 15.04 -2.66 7.69
CA TYR A 214 15.52 -3.24 8.97
C TYR A 214 16.33 -2.26 9.82
N LYS A 215 16.97 -1.24 9.23
CA LYS A 215 17.73 -0.24 9.97
C LYS A 215 16.84 0.76 10.70
N VAL A 216 15.67 1.07 10.12
CA VAL A 216 14.73 2.06 10.67
C VAL A 216 13.53 1.45 11.40
N CYS A 217 13.32 0.15 11.27
CA CYS A 217 12.26 -0.56 12.00
C CYS A 217 12.72 -1.09 13.35
N HIS A 218 11.77 -1.28 14.27
CA HIS A 218 12.04 -1.78 15.61
C HIS A 218 12.19 -3.31 15.65
N GLY A 219 11.43 -4.02 14.80
CA GLY A 219 11.40 -5.47 14.77
C GLY A 219 11.10 -6.04 13.40
N VAL A 220 10.61 -7.27 13.40
CA VAL A 220 10.21 -7.99 12.20
C VAL A 220 8.80 -8.55 12.35
N ASN A 221 8.10 -8.63 11.24
CA ASN A 221 6.78 -9.27 11.18
C ASN A 221 6.92 -10.79 11.36
N ARG A 222 6.03 -11.40 12.15
CA ARG A 222 6.04 -12.84 12.39
C ARG A 222 5.22 -13.64 11.41
N ASP A 223 4.31 -12.98 10.69
CA ASP A 223 3.39 -13.61 9.74
C ASP A 223 3.83 -13.42 8.27
N PHE A 224 4.57 -12.33 7.98
CA PHE A 224 4.97 -11.95 6.63
C PHE A 224 6.46 -12.18 6.44
N MET A 225 6.81 -13.27 5.75
CA MET A 225 8.17 -13.77 5.60
C MET A 225 8.69 -13.56 4.17
N ILE A 226 9.96 -13.18 4.05
CA ILE A 226 10.66 -12.95 2.78
C ILE A 226 11.48 -14.17 2.40
N PRO A 227 11.07 -14.98 1.39
CA PRO A 227 11.77 -16.22 1.03
C PRO A 227 13.23 -16.00 0.64
N SER A 228 13.52 -14.95 -0.15
CA SER A 228 14.88 -14.58 -0.59
C SER A 228 15.83 -14.20 0.55
N LEU A 229 15.30 -13.93 1.75
CA LEU A 229 16.07 -13.63 2.97
C LEU A 229 15.96 -14.76 4.01
N ASN A 230 15.96 -16.02 3.55
CA ASN A 230 15.81 -17.20 4.41
C ASN A 230 14.57 -17.13 5.31
N PHE A 231 13.44 -16.68 4.76
CA PHE A 231 12.18 -16.50 5.48
C PHE A 231 12.30 -15.57 6.70
N LYS A 232 13.21 -14.60 6.67
CA LYS A 232 13.21 -13.52 7.64
C LYS A 232 11.92 -12.72 7.51
N GLY A 233 11.31 -12.35 8.65
CA GLY A 233 10.11 -11.51 8.64
C GLY A 233 10.36 -10.13 8.06
N CYS A 234 9.37 -9.56 7.39
CA CYS A 234 9.44 -8.19 6.87
C CYS A 234 9.78 -7.19 7.98
N PRO A 235 10.53 -6.11 7.70
CA PRO A 235 10.78 -5.04 8.67
C PRO A 235 9.45 -4.48 9.22
N LEU A 236 9.29 -4.36 10.53
CA LEU A 236 8.04 -3.91 11.16
C LEU A 236 8.29 -2.89 12.25
N GLY A 237 7.41 -1.88 12.31
CA GLY A 237 7.47 -0.83 13.31
C GLY A 237 8.53 0.21 12.97
N ILE A 238 8.26 1.03 11.93
CA ILE A 238 9.09 2.18 11.58
C ILE A 238 9.25 3.06 12.83
N ASP A 239 10.48 3.28 13.24
CA ASP A 239 10.80 4.04 14.44
C ASP A 239 11.26 5.45 14.09
N MET A 240 10.51 6.44 14.53
CA MET A 240 10.80 7.86 14.29
C MET A 240 12.23 8.24 14.74
N ILE A 241 12.69 7.73 15.88
CA ILE A 241 14.04 8.03 16.40
C ILE A 241 15.11 7.43 15.48
N LYS A 242 14.91 6.19 15.00
CA LYS A 242 15.86 5.55 14.07
C LYS A 242 15.90 6.27 12.73
N VAL A 243 14.75 6.73 12.21
CA VAL A 243 14.72 7.53 10.98
C VAL A 243 15.53 8.82 11.16
N ASN A 244 15.29 9.58 12.23
CA ASN A 244 16.01 10.82 12.51
C ASN A 244 17.53 10.58 12.71
N ARG A 245 17.90 9.47 13.40
CA ARG A 245 19.32 9.13 13.68
C ARG A 245 20.07 8.70 12.43
N THR A 246 19.43 7.93 11.54
CA THR A 246 20.10 7.34 10.37
C THR A 246 20.01 8.19 9.13
N GLY A 247 19.03 9.10 9.06
CA GLY A 247 18.69 9.84 7.84
C GLY A 247 18.02 8.98 6.76
N LEU A 248 17.76 7.68 7.02
CA LEU A 248 17.12 6.79 6.07
C LEU A 248 15.60 7.00 6.13
N LEU A 249 15.06 7.53 5.04
CA LEU A 249 13.62 7.77 4.92
C LEU A 249 12.85 6.52 4.53
N PRO A 250 11.68 6.26 5.14
CA PRO A 250 10.77 5.21 4.70
C PRO A 250 10.40 5.42 3.22
N LYS A 251 10.64 4.40 2.40
CA LYS A 251 10.33 4.37 0.98
C LYS A 251 9.07 3.55 0.73
N SER A 252 8.27 4.00 -0.23
CA SER A 252 7.06 3.30 -0.68
C SER A 252 7.13 3.06 -2.18
N ASN A 253 6.75 1.86 -2.62
CA ASN A 253 6.36 1.65 -4.00
C ASN A 253 5.01 2.34 -4.23
N THR A 254 4.79 2.97 -5.38
CA THR A 254 3.57 3.75 -5.62
C THR A 254 3.27 3.91 -7.11
N GLY A 255 1.99 4.04 -7.45
CA GLY A 255 1.57 4.48 -8.77
C GLY A 255 1.85 5.97 -8.97
N ILE A 256 2.19 6.36 -10.18
CA ILE A 256 2.40 7.76 -10.56
C ILE A 256 1.12 8.30 -11.21
N ALA A 257 0.55 9.37 -10.65
CA ALA A 257 -0.61 10.04 -11.21
C ALA A 257 -0.21 11.15 -12.18
N ALA A 258 -1.08 11.41 -13.16
CA ALA A 258 -0.92 12.56 -14.04
C ALA A 258 -1.27 13.87 -13.32
N LYS A 259 -0.52 14.95 -13.63
CA LYS A 259 -0.91 16.34 -13.26
C LYS A 259 -2.22 16.76 -13.90
N LYS A 260 -2.44 16.30 -15.14
CA LYS A 260 -3.62 16.66 -15.93
C LYS A 260 -4.83 15.87 -15.41
N PRO A 261 -5.90 16.56 -14.97
CA PRO A 261 -7.14 15.90 -14.55
C PRO A 261 -7.73 15.03 -15.66
N GLY A 262 -8.39 13.94 -15.27
CA GLY A 262 -9.07 13.02 -16.17
C GLY A 262 -8.18 11.94 -16.79
N VAL A 263 -6.85 12.03 -16.65
CA VAL A 263 -5.90 11.05 -17.23
C VAL A 263 -5.76 9.79 -16.39
N GLY A 264 -5.55 9.93 -15.10
CA GLY A 264 -5.35 8.80 -14.18
C GLY A 264 -3.88 8.46 -13.93
N GLN A 265 -3.59 7.17 -13.76
CA GLN A 265 -2.23 6.65 -13.53
C GLN A 265 -1.42 6.65 -14.84
N ILE A 266 -0.19 7.11 -14.76
CA ILE A 266 0.74 7.22 -15.89
C ILE A 266 2.05 6.45 -15.70
N GLY A 267 2.21 5.73 -14.61
CA GLY A 267 3.40 4.94 -14.33
C GLY A 267 3.43 4.36 -12.94
N GLY A 268 4.57 3.79 -12.58
CA GLY A 268 4.88 3.33 -11.24
C GLY A 268 6.28 3.77 -10.82
N GLY A 269 6.47 4.00 -9.53
CA GLY A 269 7.73 4.52 -9.02
C GLY A 269 7.92 4.29 -7.53
N ILE A 270 8.97 4.91 -7.01
CA ILE A 270 9.34 4.89 -5.60
C ILE A 270 9.23 6.31 -5.06
N SER A 271 8.51 6.45 -3.97
CA SER A 271 8.38 7.67 -3.18
C SER A 271 9.04 7.49 -1.81
N HIS A 272 9.13 8.54 -1.03
CA HIS A 272 9.61 8.49 0.35
C HIS A 272 8.91 9.52 1.24
N ALA A 273 8.80 9.21 2.53
CA ALA A 273 8.33 10.17 3.52
C ALA A 273 9.35 11.29 3.72
N PRO A 274 8.91 12.55 3.93
CA PRO A 274 9.82 13.68 4.10
C PRO A 274 10.47 13.73 5.49
N MET A 275 11.74 14.13 5.58
CA MET A 275 12.47 14.26 6.85
C MET A 275 11.85 15.33 7.76
N GLU A 276 11.28 16.38 7.16
CA GLU A 276 10.62 17.47 7.87
C GLU A 276 9.52 16.95 8.81
N ALA A 277 8.69 16.03 8.33
CA ALA A 277 7.64 15.42 9.14
C ALA A 277 8.20 14.64 10.33
N PHE A 278 9.31 13.92 10.15
CA PHE A 278 9.98 13.21 11.24
C PHE A 278 10.65 14.16 12.25
N ASN A 279 11.26 15.23 11.78
CA ASN A 279 11.86 16.27 12.65
C ASN A 279 10.80 16.95 13.52
N ASP A 280 9.65 17.30 12.93
CA ASP A 280 8.56 17.95 13.65
C ASP A 280 7.91 16.99 14.65
N ALA A 281 7.72 15.72 14.27
CA ALA A 281 7.26 14.67 15.17
C ALA A 281 8.21 14.49 16.36
N LEU A 282 9.52 14.47 16.12
CA LEU A 282 10.52 14.32 17.17
C LEU A 282 10.52 15.51 18.14
N ARG A 283 10.45 16.76 17.64
CA ARG A 283 10.34 17.96 18.49
C ARG A 283 9.08 17.93 19.34
N ARG A 284 7.95 17.56 18.74
CA ARG A 284 6.67 17.46 19.44
C ARG A 284 6.69 16.36 20.50
N TYR A 285 7.32 15.22 20.19
CA TYR A 285 7.48 14.11 21.11
C TYR A 285 8.34 14.50 22.32
N ALA A 286 9.49 15.13 22.08
CA ALA A 286 10.36 15.64 23.14
C ALA A 286 9.61 16.63 24.06
N SER A 287 8.90 17.59 23.48
CA SER A 287 8.06 18.53 24.24
C SER A 287 6.96 17.84 25.06
N ARG A 288 6.33 16.81 24.51
CA ARG A 288 5.24 16.06 25.17
C ARG A 288 5.71 15.31 26.39
N TYR A 289 6.92 14.74 26.33
CA TYR A 289 7.46 13.84 27.35
C TYR A 289 8.59 14.46 28.19
N GLY A 290 8.88 15.74 28.00
CA GLY A 290 9.87 16.48 28.80
C GLY A 290 11.32 16.04 28.55
N LEU A 291 11.67 15.70 27.30
CA LEU A 291 12.99 15.22 26.89
C LEU A 291 13.84 16.32 26.29
#